data_c6bedce3c6a7b2b406e9d72e0e7e890f
#
_entry.id   c6bedce3c6a7b2b406e9d72e0e7e890f
#
_cell.length_a   1.000
_cell.length_b   1.000
_cell.length_c   1.000
_cell.angle_alpha   90.00
_cell.angle_beta   90.00
_cell.angle_gamma   90.00
#
_symmetry.space_group_name_H-M   'P 1'
#
loop_
_entity.id
_entity.type
_entity.pdbx_description
1 polymer ?
#
loop_
_entity_poly.entity_id
_entity_poly.type
_entity_poly.pdbx_seq_one_letter_code
_entity_poly.pdbx_strand_id
1 'polypeptide(L)'
;VEVKVTILNQGSRLEYVSLQDGLPEGLQVVDGATSWCGSMDVGAEIILTYRVTGSRGCHRFDDLEAIAEDPFTSVKVHEQLHCPSSLAVYPRTLAAPGVAFGAGAVRPFSGRSRAKRTGTGTDFSGTRDYTPGDPLKCLNWRAEALWGRPIVNVFEEERAIDAGIILDCRCEAYVRNEHFESAAAAALSMAEDLLDRGNRVAFLSYGSLIAWTPSGAGREQRQRLRMAVARAELGAHAAFDRFDNLPVRIFPPRSLVLVVSPLRREDVAPLRSLRALGYEVSVLRPDTLVLEERGTKHENTLATRVLTLEREVLLSRLLRAGISILDWNPRSPLAALRVHTKGLP
;
A
#
# COMPACT_ATOMS: atom_id res chain seq x y z
N VAL A 1 10.23 -12.14 12.46
CA VAL A 1 11.46 -12.40 11.67
C VAL A 1 12.53 -12.90 12.62
N GLU A 2 13.37 -13.80 12.18
CA GLU A 2 14.55 -14.27 12.92
C GLU A 2 15.76 -13.41 12.54
N VAL A 3 16.45 -12.90 13.54
CA VAL A 3 17.70 -12.16 13.42
C VAL A 3 18.82 -13.07 13.91
N LYS A 4 19.91 -13.14 13.16
CA LYS A 4 21.08 -13.91 13.47
C LYS A 4 22.32 -13.04 13.34
N VAL A 5 23.01 -12.80 14.43
CA VAL A 5 24.26 -12.04 14.46
C VAL A 5 25.41 -13.00 14.79
N THR A 6 26.40 -13.01 13.93
CA THR A 6 27.58 -13.87 14.09
C THR A 6 28.77 -12.99 14.41
N ILE A 7 29.44 -13.29 15.54
CA ILE A 7 30.59 -12.54 16.05
C ILE A 7 31.77 -13.50 16.10
N LEU A 8 32.91 -13.13 15.50
CA LEU A 8 34.14 -13.91 15.45
C LEU A 8 35.26 -13.16 16.16
N ASN A 9 35.92 -13.79 17.14
CA ASN A 9 37.12 -13.25 17.74
C ASN A 9 38.36 -13.52 16.89
N GLN A 10 38.88 -12.49 16.25
CA GLN A 10 40.10 -12.57 15.43
C GLN A 10 41.38 -12.11 16.22
N GLY A 11 41.17 -11.61 17.43
CA GLY A 11 42.23 -11.06 18.25
C GLY A 11 42.77 -12.04 19.30
N SER A 12 43.16 -11.53 20.46
CA SER A 12 43.58 -12.32 21.62
C SER A 12 42.36 -12.92 22.31
N ARG A 13 42.63 -13.88 23.22
CA ARG A 13 41.61 -14.41 24.14
C ARG A 13 41.05 -13.30 25.01
N LEU A 14 39.73 -13.24 25.12
CA LEU A 14 38.97 -12.34 25.98
C LEU A 14 38.44 -13.14 27.16
N GLU A 15 38.85 -12.77 28.38
CA GLU A 15 38.47 -13.49 29.63
C GLU A 15 37.02 -13.20 30.00
N TYR A 16 36.58 -11.96 29.80
CA TYR A 16 35.19 -11.58 29.96
C TYR A 16 34.79 -10.59 28.88
N VAL A 17 33.76 -10.94 28.13
CA VAL A 17 33.17 -10.09 27.14
C VAL A 17 31.65 -10.11 27.25
N SER A 18 31.04 -8.95 27.16
CA SER A 18 29.60 -8.76 27.03
C SER A 18 29.31 -8.19 25.65
N LEU A 19 28.39 -8.85 24.93
CA LEU A 19 27.93 -8.48 23.61
C LEU A 19 26.44 -8.15 23.72
N GLN A 20 26.02 -7.03 23.14
CA GLN A 20 24.62 -6.62 23.11
C GLN A 20 24.27 -6.04 21.75
N ASP A 21 23.29 -6.63 21.09
CA ASP A 21 22.74 -6.09 19.83
C ASP A 21 21.69 -5.02 20.14
N GLY A 22 21.85 -3.86 19.52
CA GLY A 22 20.93 -2.72 19.65
C GLY A 22 19.62 -2.97 18.90
N LEU A 23 18.51 -3.02 19.63
CA LEU A 23 17.19 -3.19 19.02
C LEU A 23 16.66 -1.84 18.53
N PRO A 24 16.35 -1.68 17.23
CA PRO A 24 15.73 -0.47 16.70
C PRO A 24 14.37 -0.17 17.32
N GLU A 25 14.03 1.11 17.44
CA GLU A 25 12.70 1.54 17.89
C GLU A 25 11.59 0.93 17.03
N GLY A 26 10.50 0.53 17.69
CA GLY A 26 9.34 -0.07 17.03
C GLY A 26 9.44 -1.58 16.82
N LEU A 27 10.58 -2.22 17.15
CA LEU A 27 10.73 -3.66 17.20
C LEU A 27 10.66 -4.18 18.65
N GLN A 28 10.18 -5.40 18.82
CA GLN A 28 10.12 -6.10 20.10
C GLN A 28 10.65 -7.52 19.94
N VAL A 29 11.43 -7.98 20.90
CA VAL A 29 11.90 -9.36 20.96
C VAL A 29 10.75 -10.25 21.44
N VAL A 30 10.45 -11.28 20.68
CA VAL A 30 9.42 -12.29 21.01
C VAL A 30 10.05 -13.52 21.66
N ASP A 31 11.26 -13.87 21.22
CA ASP A 31 11.96 -15.09 21.63
C ASP A 31 13.46 -14.94 21.37
N GLY A 32 14.30 -15.61 22.18
CA GLY A 32 15.75 -15.56 22.07
C GLY A 32 16.39 -14.44 22.91
N ALA A 33 17.69 -14.25 22.75
CA ALA A 33 18.48 -13.28 23.49
C ALA A 33 19.24 -12.34 22.55
N THR A 34 19.16 -11.03 22.82
CA THR A 34 19.91 -9.99 22.11
C THR A 34 21.29 -9.73 22.72
N SER A 35 21.60 -10.40 23.83
CA SER A 35 22.88 -10.24 24.54
C SER A 35 23.49 -11.59 24.90
N TRP A 36 24.80 -11.59 25.03
CA TRP A 36 25.59 -12.74 25.49
C TRP A 36 26.77 -12.25 26.31
N CYS A 37 27.15 -13.00 27.30
CA CYS A 37 28.36 -12.72 28.11
C CYS A 37 29.12 -14.02 28.40
N GLY A 38 30.41 -13.93 28.40
CA GLY A 38 31.30 -15.08 28.70
C GLY A 38 32.75 -14.83 28.28
N SER A 39 33.58 -15.88 28.30
CA SER A 39 34.93 -15.82 27.75
C SER A 39 34.94 -16.21 26.28
N MET A 40 35.87 -15.65 25.52
CA MET A 40 35.93 -15.86 24.07
C MET A 40 37.37 -16.15 23.63
N ASP A 41 37.66 -17.40 23.26
CA ASP A 41 38.96 -17.80 22.77
C ASP A 41 39.28 -17.23 21.41
N VAL A 42 40.54 -17.29 21.00
CA VAL A 42 40.99 -16.89 19.67
C VAL A 42 40.32 -17.78 18.59
N GLY A 43 39.69 -17.20 17.61
CA GLY A 43 38.92 -17.91 16.56
C GLY A 43 37.56 -18.45 16.99
N ALA A 44 37.14 -18.18 18.24
CA ALA A 44 35.78 -18.55 18.67
C ALA A 44 34.71 -17.75 17.95
N GLU A 45 33.61 -18.42 17.65
CA GLU A 45 32.42 -17.84 17.02
C GLU A 45 31.24 -17.88 18.00
N ILE A 46 30.59 -16.75 18.20
CA ILE A 46 29.35 -16.62 18.97
C ILE A 46 28.24 -16.23 18.03
N ILE A 47 27.09 -16.89 18.17
CA ILE A 47 25.90 -16.62 17.37
C ILE A 47 24.77 -16.17 18.31
N LEU A 48 24.36 -14.93 18.17
CA LEU A 48 23.13 -14.42 18.79
C LEU A 48 21.96 -14.73 17.85
N THR A 49 20.94 -15.39 18.35
CA THR A 49 19.72 -15.67 17.58
C THR A 49 18.51 -15.25 18.40
N TYR A 50 17.68 -14.41 17.79
CA TYR A 50 16.44 -13.95 18.41
C TYR A 50 15.38 -13.64 17.35
N ARG A 51 14.12 -13.65 17.78
CA ARG A 51 12.98 -13.32 16.91
C ARG A 51 12.39 -11.97 17.28
N VAL A 52 12.13 -11.17 16.26
CA VAL A 52 11.53 -9.85 16.40
C VAL A 52 10.18 -9.77 15.73
N THR A 53 9.31 -8.98 16.32
CA THR A 53 8.08 -8.46 15.73
C THR A 53 8.06 -6.95 15.88
N GLY A 54 7.28 -6.25 15.05
CA GLY A 54 7.24 -4.80 15.16
C GLY A 54 6.19 -4.15 14.29
N SER A 55 6.06 -2.84 14.47
CA SER A 55 5.23 -1.98 13.65
C SER A 55 5.79 -1.84 12.23
N ARG A 56 4.91 -1.49 11.28
CA ARG A 56 5.31 -1.15 9.91
C ARG A 56 6.39 -0.07 9.91
N GLY A 57 7.39 -0.26 9.08
CA GLY A 57 8.51 0.69 8.97
C GLY A 57 9.75 0.06 8.36
N CYS A 58 10.78 0.89 8.19
CA CYS A 58 12.13 0.45 7.86
C CYS A 58 13.01 0.63 9.09
N HIS A 59 13.31 -0.47 9.77
CA HIS A 59 14.12 -0.50 10.97
C HIS A 59 15.57 -0.77 10.59
N ARG A 60 16.48 0.04 11.13
CA ARG A 60 17.91 -0.10 10.88
C ARG A 60 18.59 -0.61 12.16
N PHE A 61 19.38 -1.64 11.99
CA PHE A 61 20.34 -2.11 12.97
C PHE A 61 21.68 -1.48 12.60
N ASP A 62 22.26 -0.72 13.46
CA ASP A 62 23.48 0.02 13.15
C ASP A 62 24.70 -0.58 13.81
N ASP A 63 24.68 -0.76 15.13
CA ASP A 63 25.85 -1.16 15.92
C ASP A 63 25.52 -2.28 16.91
N LEU A 64 26.52 -3.15 17.12
CA LEU A 64 26.56 -4.10 18.22
C LEU A 64 27.53 -3.56 19.27
N GLU A 65 27.08 -3.46 20.51
CA GLU A 65 27.90 -3.04 21.64
C GLU A 65 28.73 -4.22 22.17
N ALA A 66 30.02 -4.03 22.26
CA ALA A 66 30.96 -5.00 22.82
C ALA A 66 31.72 -4.37 23.97
N ILE A 67 31.69 -5.02 25.14
CA ILE A 67 32.42 -4.62 26.31
C ILE A 67 33.32 -5.78 26.70
N ALA A 68 34.64 -5.54 26.70
CA ALA A 68 35.64 -6.50 27.20
C ALA A 68 36.29 -6.01 28.47
N GLU A 69 36.43 -6.89 29.45
CA GLU A 69 37.06 -6.60 30.72
C GLU A 69 38.12 -7.64 31.04
N ASP A 70 39.20 -7.21 31.70
CA ASP A 70 40.18 -8.13 32.25
C ASP A 70 39.70 -8.75 33.59
N PRO A 71 40.26 -9.89 34.05
CA PRO A 71 39.81 -10.57 35.27
C PRO A 71 39.84 -9.70 36.52
N PHE A 72 40.65 -8.66 36.55
CA PHE A 72 40.81 -7.75 37.67
C PHE A 72 40.00 -6.44 37.52
N THR A 73 39.23 -6.32 36.44
CA THR A 73 38.47 -5.09 36.09
C THR A 73 39.31 -3.82 36.03
N SER A 74 40.61 -3.98 35.80
CA SER A 74 41.56 -2.87 35.73
C SER A 74 41.58 -2.23 34.34
N VAL A 75 41.18 -2.99 33.31
CA VAL A 75 41.03 -2.51 31.93
C VAL A 75 39.65 -2.87 31.47
N LYS A 76 38.90 -1.86 30.99
CA LYS A 76 37.60 -2.00 30.38
C LYS A 76 37.64 -1.34 29.02
N VAL A 77 37.37 -2.11 27.96
CA VAL A 77 37.28 -1.62 26.59
C VAL A 77 35.83 -1.70 26.17
N HIS A 78 35.30 -0.57 25.69
CA HIS A 78 33.97 -0.47 25.15
C HIS A 78 34.09 -0.11 23.70
N GLU A 79 33.50 -0.91 22.80
CA GLU A 79 33.58 -0.74 21.36
C GLU A 79 32.18 -0.95 20.73
N GLN A 80 31.88 -0.12 19.74
CA GLN A 80 30.69 -0.28 18.91
C GLN A 80 31.12 -0.91 17.59
N LEU A 81 30.67 -2.14 17.37
CA LEU A 81 30.95 -2.88 16.15
C LEU A 81 29.91 -2.53 15.11
N HIS A 82 30.34 -1.78 14.10
CA HIS A 82 29.44 -1.32 13.03
C HIS A 82 29.04 -2.48 12.11
N CYS A 83 27.78 -2.88 12.18
CA CYS A 83 27.21 -3.97 11.38
C CYS A 83 25.84 -3.57 10.80
N PRO A 84 25.79 -2.60 9.87
CA PRO A 84 24.54 -2.04 9.38
C PRO A 84 23.71 -3.08 8.64
N SER A 85 22.48 -3.25 9.10
CA SER A 85 21.49 -4.04 8.41
C SER A 85 20.12 -3.38 8.47
N SER A 86 19.17 -3.81 7.65
CA SER A 86 17.85 -3.20 7.62
C SER A 86 16.75 -4.24 7.50
N LEU A 87 15.69 -4.04 8.27
CA LEU A 87 14.49 -4.86 8.24
C LEU A 87 13.30 -3.99 7.82
N ALA A 88 12.66 -4.34 6.71
CA ALA A 88 11.41 -3.70 6.30
C ALA A 88 10.22 -4.52 6.79
N VAL A 89 9.40 -3.92 7.63
CA VAL A 89 8.13 -4.49 8.10
C VAL A 89 7.01 -3.91 7.25
N TYR A 90 6.37 -4.76 6.47
CA TYR A 90 5.26 -4.37 5.60
C TYR A 90 3.93 -4.36 6.35
N PRO A 91 2.97 -3.52 5.95
CA PRO A 91 1.62 -3.61 6.50
C PRO A 91 0.97 -4.93 6.12
N ARG A 92 0.05 -5.39 6.96
CA ARG A 92 -0.72 -6.60 6.68
C ARG A 92 -1.59 -6.38 5.44
N THR A 93 -1.47 -7.24 4.45
CA THR A 93 -2.34 -7.23 3.26
C THR A 93 -3.74 -7.72 3.61
N LEU A 94 -4.72 -6.97 3.14
CA LEU A 94 -6.14 -7.25 3.30
C LEU A 94 -6.68 -7.83 1.99
N ALA A 95 -7.60 -8.79 2.06
CA ALA A 95 -8.26 -9.28 0.87
C ALA A 95 -9.04 -8.14 0.19
N ALA A 96 -8.58 -7.72 -0.97
CA ALA A 96 -9.20 -6.63 -1.73
C ALA A 96 -10.42 -7.12 -2.52
N PRO A 97 -11.44 -6.28 -2.68
CA PRO A 97 -12.77 -6.71 -3.18
C PRO A 97 -12.87 -6.89 -4.68
N GLY A 98 -11.79 -6.79 -5.42
CA GLY A 98 -11.93 -6.82 -6.87
C GLY A 98 -12.75 -5.65 -7.42
N VAL A 99 -12.57 -4.44 -6.89
CA VAL A 99 -13.34 -3.25 -7.30
C VAL A 99 -13.13 -3.00 -8.79
N ALA A 100 -14.22 -3.04 -9.54
CA ALA A 100 -14.24 -2.55 -10.91
C ALA A 100 -14.28 -1.02 -10.86
N PHE A 101 -13.15 -0.37 -11.07
CA PHE A 101 -13.11 1.07 -11.28
C PHE A 101 -13.76 1.40 -12.63
N GLY A 102 -14.63 2.43 -12.66
CA GLY A 102 -15.42 2.76 -13.84
C GLY A 102 -14.58 2.91 -15.11
N ALA A 103 -14.90 2.13 -16.13
CA ALA A 103 -14.15 2.04 -17.38
C ALA A 103 -14.31 3.26 -18.32
N GLY A 104 -14.89 4.38 -17.84
CA GLY A 104 -15.36 5.44 -18.72
C GLY A 104 -14.33 6.36 -19.35
N ALA A 105 -13.19 6.60 -18.69
CA ALA A 105 -12.22 7.62 -19.09
C ALA A 105 -10.76 7.18 -19.06
N VAL A 106 -10.45 5.98 -18.58
CA VAL A 106 -9.08 5.48 -18.43
C VAL A 106 -8.52 5.04 -19.78
N ARG A 107 -7.30 5.44 -20.12
CA ARG A 107 -6.59 4.93 -21.30
C ARG A 107 -6.25 3.46 -21.10
N PRO A 108 -6.74 2.57 -21.97
CA PRO A 108 -6.32 1.18 -21.93
C PRO A 108 -4.87 1.04 -22.41
N PHE A 109 -4.14 0.22 -21.73
CA PHE A 109 -2.84 -0.30 -22.17
C PHE A 109 -3.01 -1.79 -22.50
N SER A 110 -2.22 -2.33 -23.42
CA SER A 110 -2.27 -3.76 -23.77
C SER A 110 -1.91 -4.64 -22.56
N GLY A 111 -2.87 -5.30 -21.92
CA GLY A 111 -2.67 -6.13 -20.73
C GLY A 111 -3.96 -6.83 -20.24
N ARG A 112 -3.90 -7.50 -19.09
CA ARG A 112 -4.89 -8.50 -18.61
C ARG A 112 -6.07 -7.97 -17.78
N SER A 113 -6.54 -6.75 -17.94
CA SER A 113 -7.75 -6.28 -17.21
C SER A 113 -9.02 -6.47 -18.03
N ARG A 114 -10.07 -7.04 -17.41
CA ARG A 114 -11.36 -7.32 -18.06
C ARG A 114 -12.17 -6.04 -18.25
N ALA A 115 -12.35 -5.62 -19.50
CA ALA A 115 -13.33 -4.59 -19.86
C ALA A 115 -14.54 -5.26 -20.52
N LYS A 116 -15.77 -4.87 -20.15
CA LYS A 116 -17.04 -5.32 -20.77
C LYS A 116 -17.21 -4.88 -22.23
N ARG A 117 -16.13 -4.66 -22.96
CA ARG A 117 -16.17 -4.35 -24.40
C ARG A 117 -15.59 -5.49 -25.21
N THR A 118 -16.24 -5.76 -26.33
CA THR A 118 -15.87 -6.78 -27.31
C THR A 118 -14.51 -6.48 -27.92
N GLY A 119 -13.54 -7.38 -27.82
CA GLY A 119 -12.17 -7.19 -28.33
C GLY A 119 -11.42 -8.49 -28.63
N THR A 120 -10.10 -8.41 -28.71
CA THR A 120 -9.18 -9.51 -29.06
C THR A 120 -8.63 -10.26 -27.83
N GLY A 121 -9.37 -10.30 -26.72
CA GLY A 121 -8.98 -11.02 -25.49
C GLY A 121 -9.07 -12.54 -25.61
N THR A 122 -8.76 -13.23 -24.52
CA THR A 122 -8.82 -14.70 -24.41
C THR A 122 -10.11 -15.24 -23.80
N ASP A 123 -10.83 -14.40 -23.03
CA ASP A 123 -12.06 -14.81 -22.37
C ASP A 123 -13.26 -14.67 -23.29
N PHE A 124 -14.00 -15.77 -23.49
CA PHE A 124 -15.18 -15.81 -24.35
C PHE A 124 -16.32 -15.00 -23.74
N SER A 125 -16.82 -14.00 -24.49
CA SER A 125 -17.93 -13.13 -24.09
C SER A 125 -19.26 -13.56 -24.69
N GLY A 126 -19.24 -14.10 -25.91
CA GLY A 126 -20.43 -14.49 -26.63
C GLY A 126 -20.18 -14.74 -28.11
N THR A 127 -21.27 -14.84 -28.86
CA THR A 127 -21.22 -14.97 -30.33
C THR A 127 -22.06 -13.87 -31.01
N ARG A 128 -21.64 -13.42 -32.18
CA ARG A 128 -22.42 -12.52 -33.04
C ARG A 128 -22.29 -12.93 -34.50
N ASP A 129 -23.16 -12.38 -35.34
CA ASP A 129 -23.04 -12.58 -36.77
C ASP A 129 -21.74 -11.96 -37.30
N TYR A 130 -21.16 -12.61 -38.30
CA TYR A 130 -19.97 -12.15 -39.00
C TYR A 130 -20.24 -10.84 -39.74
N THR A 131 -19.30 -9.92 -39.65
CA THR A 131 -19.32 -8.68 -40.43
C THR A 131 -18.05 -8.63 -41.29
N PRO A 132 -18.14 -8.20 -42.59
CA PRO A 132 -16.95 -8.06 -43.41
C PRO A 132 -15.86 -7.23 -42.73
N GLY A 133 -14.66 -7.83 -42.56
CA GLY A 133 -13.55 -7.24 -41.81
C GLY A 133 -13.21 -7.96 -40.50
N ASP A 134 -14.06 -8.86 -40.04
CA ASP A 134 -13.76 -9.67 -38.86
C ASP A 134 -12.64 -10.69 -39.17
N PRO A 135 -11.74 -10.92 -38.20
CA PRO A 135 -10.65 -11.90 -38.36
C PRO A 135 -11.22 -13.32 -38.52
N LEU A 136 -10.83 -14.02 -39.56
CA LEU A 136 -11.25 -15.41 -39.83
C LEU A 136 -10.93 -16.38 -38.67
N LYS A 137 -9.90 -16.10 -37.89
CA LYS A 137 -9.52 -16.89 -36.68
C LYS A 137 -10.60 -16.89 -35.60
N CYS A 138 -11.50 -15.91 -35.62
CA CYS A 138 -12.57 -15.77 -34.63
C CYS A 138 -13.88 -16.45 -35.12
N LEU A 139 -13.91 -17.00 -36.32
CA LEU A 139 -15.07 -17.71 -36.85
C LEU A 139 -15.38 -18.97 -36.02
N ASN A 140 -16.63 -19.12 -35.64
CA ASN A 140 -17.11 -20.30 -34.95
C ASN A 140 -17.66 -21.30 -35.94
N TRP A 141 -16.80 -22.12 -36.52
CA TRP A 141 -17.14 -23.13 -37.52
C TRP A 141 -18.24 -24.12 -37.09
N ARG A 142 -18.28 -24.38 -35.77
CA ARG A 142 -19.32 -25.27 -35.21
C ARG A 142 -20.70 -24.63 -35.17
N ALA A 143 -20.76 -23.35 -34.84
CA ALA A 143 -22.02 -22.59 -34.86
C ALA A 143 -22.50 -22.33 -36.29
N GLU A 144 -21.57 -22.06 -37.21
CA GLU A 144 -21.88 -21.92 -38.66
C GLU A 144 -22.49 -23.21 -39.21
N ALA A 145 -21.92 -24.37 -38.90
CA ALA A 145 -22.44 -25.66 -39.35
C ALA A 145 -23.87 -25.96 -38.82
N LEU A 146 -24.19 -25.45 -37.60
CA LEU A 146 -25.52 -25.63 -37.01
C LEU A 146 -26.58 -24.67 -37.54
N TRP A 147 -26.19 -23.41 -37.79
CA TRP A 147 -27.13 -22.35 -38.06
C TRP A 147 -27.11 -21.86 -39.52
N GLY A 148 -26.20 -22.38 -40.36
CA GLY A 148 -26.10 -22.06 -41.80
C GLY A 148 -25.69 -20.62 -42.09
N ARG A 149 -25.12 -19.91 -41.11
CA ARG A 149 -24.65 -18.54 -41.26
C ARG A 149 -23.34 -18.33 -40.51
N PRO A 150 -22.45 -17.49 -41.04
CA PRO A 150 -21.16 -17.25 -40.42
C PRO A 150 -21.32 -16.50 -39.08
N ILE A 151 -20.79 -17.09 -38.01
CA ILE A 151 -20.84 -16.58 -36.65
C ILE A 151 -19.42 -16.39 -36.14
N VAL A 152 -19.18 -15.30 -35.44
CA VAL A 152 -17.88 -14.97 -34.83
C VAL A 152 -17.95 -15.08 -33.31
N ASN A 153 -16.95 -15.75 -32.73
CA ASN A 153 -16.72 -15.70 -31.31
C ASN A 153 -16.24 -14.30 -30.93
N VAL A 154 -16.91 -13.76 -29.96
CA VAL A 154 -16.57 -12.47 -29.36
C VAL A 154 -15.88 -12.71 -28.04
N PHE A 155 -14.70 -12.14 -27.90
CA PHE A 155 -13.92 -12.24 -26.67
C PHE A 155 -13.96 -10.91 -25.93
N GLU A 156 -13.87 -10.96 -24.60
CA GLU A 156 -13.71 -9.76 -23.79
C GLU A 156 -12.33 -9.15 -24.03
N GLU A 157 -12.27 -7.85 -24.18
CA GLU A 157 -11.00 -7.15 -24.34
C GLU A 157 -10.30 -7.03 -22.99
N GLU A 158 -9.17 -7.73 -22.84
CA GLU A 158 -8.29 -7.57 -21.69
C GLU A 158 -7.51 -6.25 -21.83
N ARG A 159 -7.84 -5.28 -20.99
CA ARG A 159 -7.16 -3.98 -20.97
C ARG A 159 -6.52 -3.75 -19.62
N ALA A 160 -5.20 -3.63 -19.57
CA ALA A 160 -4.52 -3.07 -18.41
C ALA A 160 -4.71 -1.55 -18.41
N ILE A 161 -4.88 -1.01 -17.22
CA ILE A 161 -4.93 0.43 -16.99
C ILE A 161 -3.69 0.89 -16.24
N ASP A 162 -3.33 2.16 -16.42
CA ASP A 162 -2.40 2.83 -15.55
C ASP A 162 -3.17 3.34 -14.32
N ALA A 163 -2.70 2.98 -13.13
CA ALA A 163 -3.27 3.41 -11.87
C ALA A 163 -2.22 4.11 -11.00
N GLY A 164 -2.58 5.24 -10.43
CA GLY A 164 -1.80 5.93 -9.40
C GLY A 164 -2.49 5.79 -8.06
N ILE A 165 -1.76 5.41 -7.02
CA ILE A 165 -2.26 5.38 -5.65
C ILE A 165 -1.60 6.51 -4.88
N ILE A 166 -2.40 7.37 -4.28
CA ILE A 166 -1.94 8.45 -3.41
C ILE A 166 -2.30 8.08 -1.98
N LEU A 167 -1.29 7.87 -1.14
CA LEU A 167 -1.47 7.69 0.30
C LEU A 167 -1.30 9.04 0.98
N ASP A 168 -2.35 9.48 1.65
CA ASP A 168 -2.31 10.67 2.48
C ASP A 168 -1.47 10.40 3.73
N CYS A 169 -0.38 11.13 3.88
CA CYS A 169 0.54 11.06 5.01
C CYS A 169 0.54 12.36 5.84
N ARG A 170 -0.48 13.22 5.66
CA ARG A 170 -0.62 14.46 6.43
C ARG A 170 -1.05 14.14 7.86
N CYS A 171 -0.30 14.58 8.87
CA CYS A 171 -0.63 14.34 10.27
C CYS A 171 -2.01 14.87 10.66
N GLU A 172 -2.43 15.98 10.08
CA GLU A 172 -3.70 16.65 10.35
C GLU A 172 -4.92 15.92 9.75
N ALA A 173 -4.71 14.98 8.83
CA ALA A 173 -5.78 14.16 8.27
C ALA A 173 -6.19 13.02 9.21
N TYR A 174 -5.31 12.63 10.13
CA TYR A 174 -5.52 11.49 11.03
C TYR A 174 -5.52 11.91 12.49
N VAL A 175 -6.47 11.41 13.26
CA VAL A 175 -6.57 11.66 14.70
C VAL A 175 -5.58 10.77 15.47
N ARG A 176 -5.31 9.54 14.96
CA ARG A 176 -4.42 8.56 15.59
C ARG A 176 -3.58 7.84 14.53
N ASN A 177 -2.41 7.38 14.96
CA ASN A 177 -1.52 6.60 14.09
C ASN A 177 -2.17 5.29 13.59
N GLU A 178 -3.02 4.65 14.39
CA GLU A 178 -3.75 3.42 13.99
C GLU A 178 -4.62 3.62 12.74
N HIS A 179 -5.18 4.84 12.56
CA HIS A 179 -5.98 5.18 11.39
C HIS A 179 -5.09 5.25 10.14
N PHE A 180 -3.89 5.80 10.28
CA PHE A 180 -2.90 5.84 9.21
C PHE A 180 -2.40 4.44 8.85
N GLU A 181 -2.11 3.60 9.85
CA GLU A 181 -1.71 2.20 9.61
C GLU A 181 -2.79 1.44 8.82
N SER A 182 -4.05 1.67 9.14
CA SER A 182 -5.18 1.09 8.39
C SER A 182 -5.23 1.60 6.95
N ALA A 183 -5.02 2.90 6.73
CA ALA A 183 -4.96 3.50 5.40
C ALA A 183 -3.77 2.96 4.58
N ALA A 184 -2.59 2.82 5.19
CA ALA A 184 -1.41 2.25 4.56
C ALA A 184 -1.64 0.78 4.15
N ALA A 185 -2.27 -0.03 5.03
CA ALA A 185 -2.64 -1.40 4.72
C ALA A 185 -3.63 -1.48 3.55
N ALA A 186 -4.64 -0.61 3.54
CA ALA A 186 -5.61 -0.54 2.44
C ALA A 186 -4.96 -0.10 1.12
N ALA A 187 -4.06 0.90 1.15
CA ALA A 187 -3.34 1.38 -0.02
C ALA A 187 -2.48 0.28 -0.65
N LEU A 188 -1.72 -0.48 0.18
CA LEU A 188 -0.93 -1.60 -0.31
C LEU A 188 -1.81 -2.71 -0.88
N SER A 189 -2.91 -3.04 -0.21
CA SER A 189 -3.83 -4.10 -0.65
C SER A 189 -4.49 -3.77 -1.99
N MET A 190 -4.88 -2.51 -2.19
CA MET A 190 -5.41 -2.03 -3.47
C MET A 190 -4.35 -2.03 -4.57
N ALA A 191 -3.10 -1.67 -4.22
CA ALA A 191 -1.98 -1.72 -5.15
C ALA A 191 -1.71 -3.15 -5.64
N GLU A 192 -1.70 -4.11 -4.72
CA GLU A 192 -1.48 -5.52 -5.03
C GLU A 192 -2.63 -6.11 -5.85
N ASP A 193 -3.89 -5.81 -5.51
CA ASP A 193 -5.06 -6.23 -6.29
C ASP A 193 -5.00 -5.71 -7.74
N LEU A 194 -4.64 -4.43 -7.92
CA LEU A 194 -4.46 -3.85 -9.25
C LEU A 194 -3.33 -4.53 -10.04
N LEU A 195 -2.19 -4.82 -9.38
CA LEU A 195 -1.09 -5.55 -10.01
C LEU A 195 -1.47 -6.99 -10.38
N ASP A 196 -2.23 -7.68 -9.53
CA ASP A 196 -2.69 -9.06 -9.76
C ASP A 196 -3.63 -9.14 -10.97
N ARG A 197 -4.34 -8.07 -11.26
CA ARG A 197 -5.16 -7.90 -12.47
C ARG A 197 -4.35 -7.46 -13.69
N GLY A 198 -3.02 -7.43 -13.61
CA GLY A 198 -2.15 -7.06 -14.72
C GLY A 198 -2.08 -5.56 -15.00
N ASN A 199 -2.57 -4.70 -14.11
CA ASN A 199 -2.47 -3.26 -14.25
C ASN A 199 -1.07 -2.74 -13.94
N ARG A 200 -0.76 -1.53 -14.42
CA ARG A 200 0.45 -0.80 -14.02
C ARG A 200 0.11 0.15 -12.89
N VAL A 201 0.88 0.08 -11.82
CA VAL A 201 0.60 0.86 -10.60
C VAL A 201 1.77 1.77 -10.29
N ALA A 202 1.48 3.06 -10.09
CA ALA A 202 2.36 4.04 -9.50
C ALA A 202 1.90 4.33 -8.06
N PHE A 203 2.79 4.81 -7.21
CA PHE A 203 2.49 5.15 -5.82
C PHE A 203 3.07 6.51 -5.46
N LEU A 204 2.34 7.26 -4.66
CA LEU A 204 2.75 8.54 -4.10
C LEU A 204 2.37 8.60 -2.63
N SER A 205 3.34 8.80 -1.74
CA SER A 205 3.09 9.25 -0.37
C SER A 205 3.13 10.78 -0.32
N TYR A 206 2.10 11.40 0.25
CA TYR A 206 1.92 12.84 0.27
C TYR A 206 1.71 13.34 1.70
N GLY A 207 2.66 14.11 2.21
CA GLY A 207 2.66 14.66 3.57
C GLY A 207 3.82 15.60 3.80
N SER A 208 4.56 15.47 4.90
CA SER A 208 5.76 16.27 5.16
C SER A 208 6.84 16.05 4.11
N LEU A 209 6.93 14.84 3.60
CA LEU A 209 7.78 14.46 2.48
C LEU A 209 6.90 13.91 1.35
N ILE A 210 7.32 14.19 0.13
CA ILE A 210 6.73 13.61 -1.07
C ILE A 210 7.69 12.55 -1.58
N ALA A 211 7.26 11.28 -1.56
CA ALA A 211 8.00 10.19 -2.18
C ALA A 211 7.11 9.46 -3.18
N TRP A 212 7.67 9.10 -4.33
CA TRP A 212 6.90 8.43 -5.36
C TRP A 212 7.63 7.21 -5.94
N THR A 213 6.85 6.26 -6.41
CA THR A 213 7.30 5.11 -7.17
C THR A 213 6.67 5.19 -8.55
N PRO A 214 7.47 5.18 -9.64
CA PRO A 214 6.96 5.28 -11.00
C PRO A 214 6.06 4.11 -11.36
N SER A 215 5.22 4.29 -12.40
CA SER A 215 4.29 3.27 -12.87
C SER A 215 5.04 2.05 -13.39
N GLY A 216 4.62 0.88 -12.95
CA GLY A 216 5.21 -0.40 -13.32
C GLY A 216 4.27 -1.56 -13.05
N ALA A 217 4.66 -2.78 -13.45
CA ALA A 217 3.88 -3.99 -13.30
C ALA A 217 4.77 -5.17 -12.84
N GLY A 218 4.13 -6.27 -12.42
CA GLY A 218 4.81 -7.50 -12.07
C GLY A 218 5.42 -7.54 -10.67
N ARG A 219 6.27 -8.55 -10.43
CA ARG A 219 6.81 -8.83 -9.09
C ARG A 219 7.75 -7.75 -8.57
N GLU A 220 8.58 -7.19 -9.42
CA GLU A 220 9.51 -6.13 -9.04
C GLU A 220 8.76 -4.88 -8.59
N GLN A 221 7.72 -4.49 -9.33
CA GLN A 221 6.90 -3.35 -8.95
C GLN A 221 6.19 -3.59 -7.62
N ARG A 222 5.69 -4.81 -7.38
CA ARG A 222 5.11 -5.18 -6.08
C ARG A 222 6.08 -4.96 -4.93
N GLN A 223 7.34 -5.38 -5.09
CA GLN A 223 8.35 -5.18 -4.06
C GLN A 223 8.67 -3.70 -3.84
N ARG A 224 8.74 -2.91 -4.92
CA ARG A 224 8.92 -1.45 -4.83
C ARG A 224 7.77 -0.78 -4.08
N LEU A 225 6.53 -1.18 -4.35
CA LEU A 225 5.35 -0.65 -3.68
C LEU A 225 5.29 -1.04 -2.20
N ARG A 226 5.61 -2.28 -1.86
CA ARG A 226 5.72 -2.72 -0.46
C ARG A 226 6.73 -1.88 0.30
N MET A 227 7.90 -1.66 -0.29
CA MET A 227 8.94 -0.83 0.32
C MET A 227 8.52 0.63 0.44
N ALA A 228 7.86 1.18 -0.58
CA ALA A 228 7.37 2.56 -0.56
C ALA A 228 6.33 2.77 0.54
N VAL A 229 5.39 1.83 0.70
CA VAL A 229 4.38 1.89 1.77
C VAL A 229 5.01 1.65 3.16
N ALA A 230 6.02 0.78 3.27
CA ALA A 230 6.74 0.59 4.54
C ALA A 230 7.45 1.88 4.99
N ARG A 231 8.01 2.63 4.05
CA ARG A 231 8.71 3.91 4.32
C ARG A 231 7.78 5.11 4.52
N ALA A 232 6.51 4.98 4.16
CA ALA A 232 5.55 6.07 4.32
C ALA A 232 5.27 6.30 5.80
N GLU A 233 5.46 7.53 6.28
CA GLU A 233 5.26 7.92 7.67
C GLU A 233 4.35 9.13 7.75
N LEU A 234 3.63 9.27 8.87
CA LEU A 234 2.90 10.48 9.14
C LEU A 234 3.88 11.64 9.28
N GLY A 235 3.58 12.71 8.56
CA GLY A 235 4.40 13.89 8.63
C GLY A 235 4.40 14.54 10.00
N ALA A 236 5.58 14.89 10.51
CA ALA A 236 5.71 15.65 11.75
C ALA A 236 5.31 17.13 11.60
N HIS A 237 5.31 17.65 10.38
CA HIS A 237 5.02 19.05 10.07
C HIS A 237 4.14 19.19 8.82
N ALA A 238 3.31 20.23 8.79
CA ALA A 238 2.38 20.55 7.71
C ALA A 238 3.10 21.24 6.51
N ALA A 239 4.16 20.61 5.96
CA ALA A 239 4.83 21.19 4.78
C ALA A 239 3.90 21.19 3.56
N PHE A 240 3.04 20.18 3.45
CA PHE A 240 2.02 20.04 2.41
C PHE A 240 0.68 19.70 3.08
N ASP A 241 0.05 20.70 3.69
CA ASP A 241 -1.22 20.58 4.43
C ASP A 241 -2.44 20.37 3.54
N ARG A 242 -2.33 20.71 2.25
CA ARG A 242 -3.39 20.64 1.25
C ARG A 242 -2.97 19.88 0.00
N PHE A 243 -3.93 19.26 -0.67
CA PHE A 243 -3.72 18.60 -1.96
C PHE A 243 -3.52 19.57 -3.15
N ASP A 244 -3.46 20.88 -2.92
CA ASP A 244 -3.31 21.88 -4.00
C ASP A 244 -2.03 21.67 -4.82
N ASN A 245 -0.97 21.15 -4.19
CA ASN A 245 0.36 20.95 -4.78
C ASN A 245 0.64 19.48 -5.13
N LEU A 246 -0.39 18.66 -5.36
CA LEU A 246 -0.18 17.28 -5.78
C LEU A 246 0.62 17.20 -7.09
N PRO A 247 1.75 16.51 -7.14
CA PRO A 247 2.58 16.38 -8.35
C PRO A 247 1.98 15.36 -9.31
N VAL A 248 0.76 15.61 -9.79
CA VAL A 248 -0.01 14.67 -10.59
C VAL A 248 0.60 14.31 -11.94
N ARG A 249 1.55 15.11 -12.42
CA ARG A 249 2.28 14.81 -13.67
C ARG A 249 3.14 13.55 -13.61
N ILE A 250 3.36 13.00 -12.41
CA ILE A 250 4.02 11.68 -12.25
C ILE A 250 3.13 10.53 -12.71
N PHE A 251 1.81 10.73 -12.77
CA PHE A 251 0.88 9.75 -13.26
C PHE A 251 0.64 9.93 -14.77
N PRO A 252 0.54 8.83 -15.54
CA PRO A 252 0.19 8.93 -16.94
C PRO A 252 -1.15 9.67 -17.15
N PRO A 253 -1.28 10.49 -18.18
CA PRO A 253 -2.55 11.18 -18.46
C PRO A 253 -3.72 10.19 -18.62
N ARG A 254 -4.87 10.52 -18.07
CA ARG A 254 -6.08 9.69 -18.08
C ARG A 254 -5.92 8.36 -17.35
N SER A 255 -5.02 8.28 -16.37
CA SER A 255 -4.94 7.13 -15.48
C SER A 255 -6.05 7.18 -14.41
N LEU A 256 -6.27 6.04 -13.78
CA LEU A 256 -7.01 5.97 -12.53
C LEU A 256 -6.13 6.56 -11.41
N VAL A 257 -6.67 7.46 -10.60
CA VAL A 257 -6.03 7.97 -9.39
C VAL A 257 -6.87 7.60 -8.18
N LEU A 258 -6.36 6.68 -7.38
CA LEU A 258 -6.97 6.27 -6.12
C LEU A 258 -6.32 7.01 -4.97
N VAL A 259 -7.07 7.89 -4.33
CA VAL A 259 -6.61 8.64 -3.14
C VAL A 259 -7.06 7.90 -1.90
N VAL A 260 -6.12 7.50 -1.05
CA VAL A 260 -6.40 6.86 0.24
C VAL A 260 -6.23 7.91 1.33
N SER A 261 -7.35 8.40 1.84
CA SER A 261 -7.39 9.53 2.79
C SER A 261 -8.70 9.56 3.57
N PRO A 262 -8.70 9.96 4.85
CA PRO A 262 -9.93 10.28 5.58
C PRO A 262 -10.66 11.49 5.02
N LEU A 263 -9.98 12.31 4.21
CA LEU A 263 -10.42 13.56 3.60
C LEU A 263 -10.71 14.71 4.60
N ARG A 264 -10.39 15.90 4.13
CA ARG A 264 -10.73 17.18 4.77
C ARG A 264 -11.61 18.00 3.84
N ARG A 265 -12.28 19.03 4.37
CA ARG A 265 -13.16 19.92 3.57
C ARG A 265 -12.42 20.58 2.42
N GLU A 266 -11.17 20.95 2.64
CA GLU A 266 -10.30 21.64 1.70
C GLU A 266 -9.91 20.75 0.50
N ASP A 267 -9.97 19.43 0.66
CA ASP A 267 -9.54 18.46 -0.36
C ASP A 267 -10.48 18.38 -1.57
N VAL A 268 -11.72 18.88 -1.42
CA VAL A 268 -12.72 18.83 -2.51
C VAL A 268 -12.26 19.57 -3.76
N ALA A 269 -11.70 20.77 -3.61
CA ALA A 269 -11.29 21.60 -4.74
C ALA A 269 -10.10 20.98 -5.52
N PRO A 270 -9.00 20.55 -4.87
CA PRO A 270 -7.90 19.86 -5.54
C PRO A 270 -8.33 18.58 -6.26
N LEU A 271 -9.16 17.75 -5.63
CA LEU A 271 -9.65 16.50 -6.24
C LEU A 271 -10.54 16.75 -7.46
N ARG A 272 -11.36 17.83 -7.43
CA ARG A 272 -12.10 18.28 -8.61
C ARG A 272 -11.19 18.74 -9.74
N SER A 273 -10.11 19.43 -9.41
CA SER A 273 -9.12 19.86 -10.40
C SER A 273 -8.43 18.68 -11.06
N LEU A 274 -8.13 17.60 -10.30
CA LEU A 274 -7.63 16.34 -10.87
C LEU A 274 -8.61 15.72 -11.88
N ARG A 275 -9.89 15.69 -11.52
CA ARG A 275 -10.93 15.20 -12.42
C ARG A 275 -11.03 16.05 -13.71
N ALA A 276 -10.93 17.37 -13.57
CA ALA A 276 -10.93 18.32 -14.71
C ALA A 276 -9.70 18.14 -15.64
N LEU A 277 -8.56 17.70 -15.11
CA LEU A 277 -7.37 17.34 -15.87
C LEU A 277 -7.52 16.01 -16.61
N GLY A 278 -8.66 15.32 -16.46
CA GLY A 278 -8.98 14.08 -17.19
C GLY A 278 -8.56 12.80 -16.48
N TYR A 279 -8.16 12.84 -15.22
CA TYR A 279 -7.92 11.65 -14.42
C TYR A 279 -9.26 11.03 -13.95
N GLU A 280 -9.31 9.71 -13.89
CA GLU A 280 -10.41 9.01 -13.20
C GLU A 280 -10.10 8.98 -11.72
N VAL A 281 -10.79 9.81 -10.92
CA VAL A 281 -10.49 9.96 -9.49
C VAL A 281 -11.44 9.12 -8.66
N SER A 282 -10.88 8.29 -7.80
CA SER A 282 -11.60 7.54 -6.77
C SER A 282 -10.95 7.80 -5.41
N VAL A 283 -11.75 7.85 -4.38
CA VAL A 283 -11.26 8.04 -3.01
C VAL A 283 -11.60 6.82 -2.19
N LEU A 284 -10.58 6.17 -1.61
CA LEU A 284 -10.76 5.16 -0.58
C LEU A 284 -10.65 5.86 0.77
N ARG A 285 -11.77 5.89 1.48
CA ARG A 285 -11.88 6.58 2.75
C ARG A 285 -12.01 5.58 3.90
N PRO A 286 -10.97 5.43 4.74
CA PRO A 286 -11.10 4.71 5.98
C PRO A 286 -12.06 5.44 6.93
N ASP A 287 -13.02 4.73 7.51
CA ASP A 287 -13.93 5.29 8.50
C ASP A 287 -13.25 5.40 9.87
N THR A 288 -12.76 6.58 10.19
CA THR A 288 -12.05 6.86 11.43
C THR A 288 -12.99 6.91 12.65
N LEU A 289 -14.27 7.25 12.46
CA LEU A 289 -15.24 7.34 13.56
C LEU A 289 -15.50 5.97 14.20
N VAL A 290 -15.56 4.92 13.40
CA VAL A 290 -15.76 3.54 13.89
C VAL A 290 -14.59 3.05 14.75
N LEU A 291 -13.38 3.55 14.53
CA LEU A 291 -12.21 3.19 15.34
C LEU A 291 -12.20 3.88 16.70
N GLU A 292 -12.84 5.06 16.83
CA GLU A 292 -12.90 5.82 18.08
C GLU A 292 -13.91 5.28 19.10
N GLU A 293 -14.92 4.54 18.67
CA GLU A 293 -16.00 4.02 19.52
C GLU A 293 -15.57 3.01 20.60
N ARG A 294 -14.30 2.61 20.66
CA ARG A 294 -13.78 1.70 21.70
C ARG A 294 -13.67 2.32 23.11
N GLY A 295 -13.86 3.64 23.26
CA GLY A 295 -13.59 4.33 24.54
C GLY A 295 -14.76 5.00 25.23
N THR A 296 -15.86 5.27 24.56
CA THR A 296 -16.97 6.05 25.14
C THR A 296 -18.33 5.54 24.69
N LYS A 297 -19.20 5.28 25.68
CA LYS A 297 -20.64 4.95 25.51
C LYS A 297 -21.45 6.15 24.96
N HIS A 298 -20.99 6.86 23.96
CA HIS A 298 -21.67 8.07 23.44
C HIS A 298 -22.02 7.93 21.96
N GLU A 299 -22.85 6.92 21.64
CA GLU A 299 -23.40 6.74 20.28
C GLU A 299 -24.32 7.87 19.78
N ASN A 300 -24.65 8.87 20.61
CA ASN A 300 -25.65 9.90 20.28
C ASN A 300 -25.29 11.32 20.77
N THR A 301 -24.02 11.68 20.85
CA THR A 301 -23.69 13.09 21.18
C THR A 301 -23.96 14.01 20.00
N LEU A 302 -24.33 15.24 20.29
CA LEU A 302 -24.55 16.31 19.29
C LEU A 302 -23.31 16.44 18.38
N ALA A 303 -22.10 16.30 18.95
CA ALA A 303 -20.84 16.34 18.21
C ALA A 303 -20.74 15.23 17.13
N THR A 304 -21.08 14.00 17.46
CA THR A 304 -21.07 12.88 16.50
C THR A 304 -22.07 13.13 15.36
N ARG A 305 -23.25 13.67 15.66
CA ARG A 305 -24.26 14.01 14.65
C ARG A 305 -23.77 15.13 13.72
N VAL A 306 -23.11 16.15 14.25
CA VAL A 306 -22.53 17.25 13.44
C VAL A 306 -21.43 16.69 12.53
N LEU A 307 -20.51 15.89 13.05
CA LEU A 307 -19.44 15.27 12.25
C LEU A 307 -20.00 14.37 11.14
N THR A 308 -21.06 13.62 11.42
CA THR A 308 -21.72 12.77 10.41
C THR A 308 -22.34 13.62 9.30
N LEU A 309 -23.05 14.70 9.64
CA LEU A 309 -23.64 15.61 8.64
C LEU A 309 -22.57 16.32 7.80
N GLU A 310 -21.50 16.79 8.43
CA GLU A 310 -20.37 17.40 7.72
C GLU A 310 -19.75 16.42 6.72
N ARG A 311 -19.61 15.18 7.13
CA ARG A 311 -19.16 14.08 6.29
C ARG A 311 -20.07 13.85 5.09
N GLU A 312 -21.38 13.74 5.32
CA GLU A 312 -22.35 13.54 4.23
C GLU A 312 -22.31 14.68 3.21
N VAL A 313 -22.18 15.93 3.67
CA VAL A 313 -22.02 17.10 2.80
C VAL A 313 -20.73 16.99 1.95
N LEU A 314 -19.62 16.61 2.57
CA LEU A 314 -18.34 16.41 1.87
C LEU A 314 -18.48 15.33 0.77
N LEU A 315 -19.00 14.15 1.13
CA LEU A 315 -19.21 13.04 0.21
C LEU A 315 -20.13 13.44 -0.96
N SER A 316 -21.24 14.13 -0.67
CA SER A 316 -22.17 14.59 -1.71
C SER A 316 -21.52 15.57 -2.70
N ARG A 317 -20.61 16.43 -2.24
CA ARG A 317 -19.85 17.35 -3.12
C ARG A 317 -18.90 16.60 -4.06
N LEU A 318 -18.21 15.58 -3.55
CA LEU A 318 -17.32 14.75 -4.35
C LEU A 318 -18.08 13.91 -5.37
N LEU A 319 -19.19 13.29 -4.98
CA LEU A 319 -20.05 12.52 -5.88
C LEU A 319 -20.61 13.39 -7.01
N ARG A 320 -21.06 14.64 -6.70
CA ARG A 320 -21.50 15.60 -7.73
C ARG A 320 -20.38 15.98 -8.69
N ALA A 321 -19.13 15.97 -8.23
CA ALA A 321 -17.95 16.20 -9.09
C ALA A 321 -17.58 14.98 -9.96
N GLY A 322 -18.30 13.86 -9.84
CA GLY A 322 -18.00 12.64 -10.58
C GLY A 322 -16.85 11.83 -10.01
N ILE A 323 -16.52 12.02 -8.71
CA ILE A 323 -15.51 11.28 -7.99
C ILE A 323 -16.19 10.12 -7.28
N SER A 324 -15.71 8.90 -7.51
CA SER A 324 -16.21 7.70 -6.84
C SER A 324 -15.65 7.59 -5.44
N ILE A 325 -16.48 7.17 -4.49
CA ILE A 325 -16.07 7.04 -3.09
C ILE A 325 -16.20 5.58 -2.67
N LEU A 326 -15.11 5.07 -2.12
CA LEU A 326 -14.97 3.73 -1.55
C LEU A 326 -14.94 3.90 -0.04
N ASP A 327 -16.07 3.73 0.61
CA ASP A 327 -16.19 3.88 2.05
C ASP A 327 -15.86 2.55 2.73
N TRP A 328 -14.89 2.55 3.63
CA TRP A 328 -14.38 1.34 4.26
C TRP A 328 -14.33 1.46 5.76
N ASN A 329 -14.91 0.46 6.44
CA ASN A 329 -14.75 0.28 7.87
C ASN A 329 -13.49 -0.56 8.14
N PRO A 330 -12.44 -0.03 8.78
CA PRO A 330 -11.19 -0.76 9.04
C PRO A 330 -11.35 -2.02 9.91
N ARG A 331 -12.47 -2.16 10.62
CA ARG A 331 -12.79 -3.39 11.38
C ARG A 331 -13.38 -4.50 10.52
N SER A 332 -13.80 -4.20 9.29
CA SER A 332 -14.31 -5.17 8.34
C SER A 332 -13.28 -5.52 7.28
N PRO A 333 -13.39 -6.70 6.62
CA PRO A 333 -12.56 -7.00 5.47
C PRO A 333 -12.66 -5.89 4.41
N LEU A 334 -11.57 -5.60 3.74
CA LEU A 334 -11.56 -4.59 2.66
C LEU A 334 -12.55 -4.96 1.54
N ALA A 335 -12.85 -6.25 1.38
CA ALA A 335 -13.88 -6.76 0.48
C ALA A 335 -15.31 -6.25 0.79
N ALA A 336 -15.56 -5.75 2.00
CA ALA A 336 -16.86 -5.20 2.40
C ALA A 336 -16.97 -3.67 2.14
N LEU A 337 -16.18 -3.12 1.25
CA LEU A 337 -16.25 -1.73 0.79
C LEU A 337 -17.66 -1.36 0.33
N ARG A 338 -18.11 -0.18 0.72
CA ARG A 338 -19.30 0.45 0.13
C ARG A 338 -18.88 1.39 -0.98
N VAL A 339 -19.30 1.08 -2.19
CA VAL A 339 -18.99 1.91 -3.36
C VAL A 339 -20.14 2.90 -3.57
N HIS A 340 -19.82 4.18 -3.48
CA HIS A 340 -20.74 5.27 -3.83
C HIS A 340 -20.29 5.87 -5.16
N THR A 341 -21.09 5.66 -6.19
CA THR A 341 -20.90 6.27 -7.51
C THR A 341 -22.10 7.15 -7.82
N LYS A 342 -21.89 8.20 -8.59
CA LYS A 342 -23.02 8.94 -9.15
C LYS A 342 -23.75 7.97 -10.09
N GLY A 343 -24.93 7.50 -9.68
CA GLY A 343 -25.80 6.75 -10.57
C GLY A 343 -25.97 7.56 -11.87
N LEU A 344 -25.60 6.96 -13.00
CA LEU A 344 -26.11 7.43 -14.29
C LEU A 344 -27.64 7.29 -14.19
N PRO A 345 -28.40 8.34 -14.60
CA PRO A 345 -29.85 8.27 -14.67
C PRO A 345 -30.28 7.17 -15.64
#